data_de848f8e0aea6a7f409aa35c7654545e
#
_entry.id   de848f8e0aea6a7f409aa35c7654545e
#
_cell.length_a   1.000
_cell.length_b   1.000
_cell.length_c   1.000
_cell.angle_alpha   90.00
_cell.angle_beta   90.00
_cell.angle_gamma   90.00
#
_symmetry.space_group_name_H-M   'P 1'
#
loop_
_entity.id
_entity.type
_entity.pdbx_description
1 polymer ?
#
loop_
_entity_poly.entity_id
_entity_poly.type
_entity_poly.pdbx_seq_one_letter_code
_entity_poly.pdbx_strand_id
1 'polypeptide(L)'
;MRTRYVFSLASFCLPFVAQAATCEATFAKGGSPLGGLRFNASVEVPDLTPPSAIGQMRGIAVSKGYDVLVAEAEDGSMLIEQPRTGKARAFPITITATAEGARGTVMMEAKLRAGMLVGSDAAKAEMCGMLNQLKGGKAGLAAASNGMKAAGVSAPLAMSALAFSQLISKESQRNAPAVPLRYKGKTFIVDGTVDYVTRDGDAYRVAYKIPHPHEEILRLPNTAPFKTDLMCMMAKGQAAYTLQLKPGKSIKLTGTFDEFSETRRVVWMKDCRPAK
;
A
#
# COMPACT_ATOMS: atom_id res chain seq x y z
N MET A 1 -68.55 52.41 -10.70
CA MET A 1 -67.97 51.35 -9.85
C MET A 1 -66.94 50.63 -10.68
N ARG A 2 -65.61 50.79 -10.37
CA ARG A 2 -64.49 50.10 -11.02
C ARG A 2 -63.86 49.19 -10.02
N THR A 3 -64.04 47.87 -10.15
CA THR A 3 -63.44 46.82 -9.31
C THR A 3 -62.03 46.54 -9.80
N ARG A 4 -61.03 46.81 -8.96
CA ARG A 4 -59.61 46.48 -9.23
C ARG A 4 -59.28 45.07 -8.63
N TYR A 5 -58.97 44.13 -9.51
CA TYR A 5 -58.46 42.86 -9.14
C TYR A 5 -56.94 43.00 -8.91
N VAL A 6 -56.47 42.71 -7.67
CA VAL A 6 -55.05 42.60 -7.33
C VAL A 6 -54.63 41.11 -7.47
N PHE A 7 -53.82 40.83 -8.49
CA PHE A 7 -53.21 39.53 -8.67
C PHE A 7 -51.96 39.45 -7.74
N SER A 8 -52.06 38.63 -6.73
CA SER A 8 -50.91 38.31 -5.82
C SER A 8 -50.12 37.19 -6.46
N LEU A 9 -48.91 37.49 -6.98
CA LEU A 9 -47.93 36.45 -7.41
C LEU A 9 -47.27 35.86 -6.18
N ALA A 10 -47.67 34.67 -5.80
CA ALA A 10 -46.95 33.86 -4.82
C ALA A 10 -45.69 33.23 -5.50
N SER A 11 -44.52 33.79 -5.20
CA SER A 11 -43.24 33.28 -5.66
C SER A 11 -42.92 32.00 -4.88
N PHE A 12 -43.07 30.83 -5.50
CA PHE A 12 -42.66 29.53 -4.96
C PHE A 12 -41.17 29.40 -5.06
N CYS A 13 -40.42 29.70 -3.97
CA CYS A 13 -39.04 29.30 -3.83
C CYS A 13 -38.97 27.79 -3.57
N LEU A 14 -38.73 27.00 -4.60
CA LEU A 14 -38.37 25.59 -4.46
C LEU A 14 -36.96 25.49 -3.83
N PRO A 15 -36.76 24.80 -2.73
CA PRO A 15 -35.43 24.54 -2.21
C PRO A 15 -34.70 23.65 -3.21
N PHE A 16 -33.61 24.15 -3.80
CA PHE A 16 -32.64 23.33 -4.50
C PHE A 16 -32.01 22.40 -3.48
N VAL A 17 -32.45 21.18 -3.39
CA VAL A 17 -31.72 20.11 -2.69
C VAL A 17 -30.52 19.79 -3.57
N ALA A 18 -29.37 20.35 -3.24
CA ALA A 18 -28.11 19.96 -3.85
C ALA A 18 -27.86 18.48 -3.54
N GLN A 19 -28.10 17.61 -4.51
CA GLN A 19 -27.79 16.18 -4.38
C GLN A 19 -26.26 16.05 -4.34
N ALA A 20 -25.75 15.37 -3.30
CA ALA A 20 -24.35 14.98 -3.25
C ALA A 20 -24.03 14.11 -4.47
N ALA A 21 -22.91 14.42 -5.14
CA ALA A 21 -22.49 13.63 -6.29
C ALA A 21 -22.16 12.20 -5.85
N THR A 22 -22.86 11.23 -6.45
CA THR A 22 -22.56 9.82 -6.19
C THR A 22 -21.25 9.42 -6.86
N CYS A 23 -20.51 8.50 -6.27
CA CYS A 23 -19.25 8.02 -6.85
C CYS A 23 -19.41 7.52 -8.29
N GLU A 24 -20.52 6.85 -8.57
CA GLU A 24 -20.82 6.30 -9.89
C GLU A 24 -20.98 7.38 -10.98
N ALA A 25 -21.45 8.56 -10.60
CA ALA A 25 -21.61 9.70 -11.50
C ALA A 25 -20.28 10.43 -11.75
N THR A 26 -19.35 10.38 -10.81
CA THR A 26 -18.03 11.04 -10.90
C THR A 26 -16.96 10.14 -11.51
N PHE A 27 -17.24 8.83 -11.65
CA PHE A 27 -16.26 7.90 -12.20
C PHE A 27 -15.90 8.24 -13.64
N ALA A 28 -14.61 8.43 -13.88
CA ALA A 28 -14.06 8.72 -15.20
C ALA A 28 -12.87 7.81 -15.53
N LYS A 29 -12.83 7.42 -16.81
CA LYS A 29 -11.71 6.67 -17.40
C LYS A 29 -11.01 7.55 -18.41
N GLY A 30 -9.68 7.60 -18.34
CA GLY A 30 -8.83 8.31 -19.28
C GLY A 30 -7.65 7.46 -19.74
N GLY A 31 -6.92 7.96 -20.73
CA GLY A 31 -5.76 7.29 -21.29
C GLY A 31 -6.09 6.15 -22.26
N SER A 32 -5.07 5.36 -22.57
CA SER A 32 -5.18 4.22 -23.50
C SER A 32 -4.37 3.02 -23.00
N PRO A 33 -4.68 1.79 -23.44
CA PRO A 33 -3.89 0.61 -23.07
C PRO A 33 -2.40 0.72 -23.40
N LEU A 34 -2.06 1.40 -24.47
CA LEU A 34 -0.67 1.59 -24.93
C LEU A 34 0.04 2.72 -24.18
N GLY A 35 -0.66 3.78 -23.82
CA GLY A 35 -0.10 4.94 -23.11
C GLY A 35 -0.26 4.90 -21.59
N GLY A 36 -1.00 3.90 -21.08
CA GLY A 36 -1.41 3.80 -19.68
C GLY A 36 -2.84 4.29 -19.45
N LEU A 37 -3.54 3.61 -18.56
CA LEU A 37 -4.92 3.92 -18.17
C LEU A 37 -4.94 4.75 -16.89
N ARG A 38 -5.93 5.64 -16.78
CA ARG A 38 -6.23 6.40 -15.58
C ARG A 38 -7.71 6.22 -15.24
N PHE A 39 -7.98 5.98 -13.96
CA PHE A 39 -9.33 5.95 -13.42
C PHE A 39 -9.42 6.96 -12.28
N ASN A 40 -10.46 7.75 -12.26
CA ASN A 40 -10.78 8.71 -11.21
C ASN A 40 -12.19 8.47 -10.72
N ALA A 41 -12.41 8.62 -9.43
CA ALA A 41 -13.72 8.62 -8.81
C ALA A 41 -13.70 9.54 -7.60
N SER A 42 -14.80 10.18 -7.29
CA SER A 42 -14.93 11.02 -6.10
C SER A 42 -16.31 10.89 -5.47
N VAL A 43 -16.39 11.23 -4.19
CA VAL A 43 -17.64 11.30 -3.42
C VAL A 43 -17.62 12.53 -2.54
N GLU A 44 -18.79 13.15 -2.37
CA GLU A 44 -19.00 14.21 -1.39
C GLU A 44 -19.77 13.66 -0.20
N VAL A 45 -19.25 13.89 1.00
CA VAL A 45 -19.87 13.41 2.25
C VAL A 45 -20.07 14.60 3.19
N PRO A 46 -21.30 14.83 3.68
CA PRO A 46 -21.57 15.88 4.68
C PRO A 46 -20.77 15.63 5.97
N ASP A 47 -20.30 16.70 6.60
CA ASP A 47 -19.57 16.69 7.88
C ASP A 47 -18.34 15.75 7.90
N LEU A 48 -17.71 15.55 6.74
CA LEU A 48 -16.48 14.76 6.63
C LEU A 48 -15.27 15.69 6.58
N THR A 49 -14.34 15.51 7.53
CA THR A 49 -13.06 16.23 7.57
C THR A 49 -11.96 15.41 6.88
N PRO A 50 -10.91 16.05 6.31
CA PRO A 50 -9.80 15.32 5.69
C PRO A 50 -9.14 14.28 6.60
N PRO A 51 -8.81 14.56 7.89
CA PRO A 51 -8.28 13.54 8.78
C PRO A 51 -9.22 12.34 8.98
N SER A 52 -10.53 12.62 9.09
CA SER A 52 -11.54 11.56 9.22
C SER A 52 -11.62 10.71 7.95
N ALA A 53 -11.59 11.35 6.78
CA ALA A 53 -11.60 10.65 5.49
C ALA A 53 -10.41 9.71 5.34
N ILE A 54 -9.19 10.20 5.59
CA ILE A 54 -7.95 9.41 5.47
C ILE A 54 -7.93 8.28 6.49
N GLY A 55 -8.35 8.52 7.73
CA GLY A 55 -8.45 7.47 8.76
C GLY A 55 -9.40 6.35 8.35
N GLN A 56 -10.59 6.68 7.83
CA GLN A 56 -11.55 5.71 7.31
C GLN A 56 -11.01 4.96 6.09
N MET A 57 -10.47 5.69 5.10
CA MET A 57 -9.91 5.08 3.88
C MET A 57 -8.76 4.13 4.19
N ARG A 58 -7.93 4.42 5.22
CA ARG A 58 -6.90 3.51 5.69
C ARG A 58 -7.52 2.18 6.16
N GLY A 59 -8.54 2.23 7.01
CA GLY A 59 -9.22 1.02 7.49
C GLY A 59 -9.85 0.22 6.36
N ILE A 60 -10.51 0.89 5.42
CA ILE A 60 -11.14 0.29 4.24
C ILE A 60 -10.07 -0.37 3.34
N ALA A 61 -8.97 0.33 3.04
CA ALA A 61 -7.89 -0.19 2.22
C ALA A 61 -7.25 -1.44 2.84
N VAL A 62 -6.95 -1.41 4.14
CA VAL A 62 -6.40 -2.55 4.87
C VAL A 62 -7.36 -3.74 4.84
N SER A 63 -8.66 -3.52 5.08
CA SER A 63 -9.67 -4.61 5.06
C SER A 63 -9.80 -5.28 3.69
N LYS A 64 -9.54 -4.54 2.62
CA LYS A 64 -9.52 -5.04 1.24
C LYS A 64 -8.17 -5.61 0.80
N GLY A 65 -7.17 -5.62 1.68
CA GLY A 65 -5.85 -6.19 1.42
C GLY A 65 -4.91 -5.27 0.64
N TYR A 66 -5.18 -3.97 0.58
CA TYR A 66 -4.25 -2.99 0.02
C TYR A 66 -3.11 -2.68 0.99
N ASP A 67 -1.93 -2.45 0.46
CA ASP A 67 -0.81 -1.90 1.21
C ASP A 67 -0.96 -0.39 1.34
N VAL A 68 -0.95 0.12 2.56
CA VAL A 68 -0.92 1.56 2.83
C VAL A 68 0.53 2.01 2.87
N LEU A 69 0.97 2.75 1.86
CA LEU A 69 2.34 3.23 1.75
C LEU A 69 2.56 4.51 2.54
N VAL A 70 1.62 5.45 2.44
CA VAL A 70 1.63 6.73 3.14
C VAL A 70 0.20 7.08 3.52
N ALA A 71 0.01 7.66 4.70
CA ALA A 71 -1.26 8.22 5.14
C ALA A 71 -0.97 9.47 5.98
N GLU A 72 -1.13 10.63 5.38
CA GLU A 72 -0.94 11.96 5.96
C GLU A 72 -2.32 12.54 6.23
N ALA A 73 -2.85 12.22 7.41
CA ALA A 73 -4.24 12.51 7.73
C ALA A 73 -4.53 14.01 7.76
N GLU A 74 -3.62 14.82 8.32
CA GLU A 74 -3.79 16.27 8.43
C GLU A 74 -3.73 16.95 7.06
N ASP A 75 -2.92 16.43 6.14
CA ASP A 75 -2.80 16.94 4.77
C ASP A 75 -3.86 16.37 3.82
N GLY A 76 -4.71 15.46 4.32
CA GLY A 76 -5.76 14.82 3.53
C GLY A 76 -5.21 13.98 2.37
N SER A 77 -4.01 13.43 2.49
CA SER A 77 -3.38 12.64 1.44
C SER A 77 -3.06 11.22 1.88
N MET A 78 -3.21 10.27 0.95
CA MET A 78 -2.90 8.87 1.18
C MET A 78 -2.50 8.18 -0.12
N LEU A 79 -1.50 7.33 -0.03
CA LEU A 79 -1.06 6.47 -1.12
C LEU A 79 -1.22 5.01 -0.70
N ILE A 80 -2.00 4.28 -1.46
CA ILE A 80 -2.14 2.83 -1.30
C ILE A 80 -1.64 2.11 -2.54
N GLU A 81 -1.31 0.85 -2.40
CA GLU A 81 -0.88 0.02 -3.51
C GLU A 81 -1.63 -1.31 -3.49
N GLN A 82 -2.17 -1.71 -4.64
CA GLN A 82 -2.66 -3.07 -4.79
C GLN A 82 -1.45 -4.01 -4.78
N PRO A 83 -1.40 -5.00 -3.86
CA PRO A 83 -0.28 -5.93 -3.82
C PRO A 83 -0.20 -6.75 -5.10
N ARG A 84 1.03 -7.15 -5.45
CA ARG A 84 1.23 -8.07 -6.56
C ARG A 84 0.61 -9.42 -6.21
N THR A 85 -0.20 -9.94 -7.11
CA THR A 85 -0.72 -11.30 -7.06
C THR A 85 -0.18 -12.11 -8.24
N GLY A 86 -0.41 -13.42 -8.28
CA GLY A 86 -0.07 -14.25 -9.45
C GLY A 86 -0.73 -13.78 -10.76
N LYS A 87 -1.83 -13.01 -10.66
CA LYS A 87 -2.62 -12.52 -11.79
C LYS A 87 -2.54 -11.03 -12.04
N ALA A 88 -2.10 -10.21 -11.04
CA ALA A 88 -2.10 -8.76 -11.11
C ALA A 88 -0.74 -8.18 -10.69
N ARG A 89 -0.28 -7.15 -11.42
CA ARG A 89 0.88 -6.36 -11.05
C ARG A 89 0.47 -5.29 -10.06
N ALA A 90 1.35 -4.96 -9.11
CA ALA A 90 1.15 -3.84 -8.20
C ALA A 90 1.01 -2.52 -8.96
N PHE A 91 0.08 -1.69 -8.54
CA PHE A 91 -0.07 -0.32 -9.01
C PHE A 91 -0.53 0.61 -7.89
N PRO A 92 -0.06 1.87 -7.88
CA PRO A 92 -0.42 2.84 -6.85
C PRO A 92 -1.79 3.45 -7.12
N ILE A 93 -2.49 3.78 -6.02
CA ILE A 93 -3.74 4.53 -6.00
C ILE A 93 -3.54 5.71 -5.05
N THR A 94 -3.71 6.92 -5.54
CA THR A 94 -3.67 8.14 -4.73
C THR A 94 -5.09 8.46 -4.25
N ILE A 95 -5.20 8.83 -2.99
CA ILE A 95 -6.43 9.26 -2.35
C ILE A 95 -6.19 10.66 -1.79
N THR A 96 -7.05 11.61 -2.15
CA THR A 96 -7.01 12.98 -1.63
C THR A 96 -8.35 13.32 -1.02
N ALA A 97 -8.31 13.99 0.12
CA ALA A 97 -9.48 14.47 0.85
C ALA A 97 -9.37 15.98 1.07
N THR A 98 -10.39 16.70 0.71
CA THR A 98 -10.52 18.15 0.93
C THR A 98 -11.84 18.44 1.63
N ALA A 99 -11.96 19.59 2.27
CA ALA A 99 -13.22 20.03 2.87
C ALA A 99 -13.51 21.49 2.51
N GLU A 100 -14.74 21.74 2.13
CA GLU A 100 -15.26 23.09 1.89
C GLU A 100 -16.53 23.27 2.75
N GLY A 101 -16.45 24.14 3.76
CA GLY A 101 -17.51 24.30 4.75
C GLY A 101 -17.84 22.99 5.46
N ALA A 102 -19.09 22.56 5.42
CA ALA A 102 -19.57 21.33 6.05
C ALA A 102 -19.51 20.10 5.11
N ARG A 103 -18.81 20.16 3.98
CA ARG A 103 -18.73 19.06 3.01
C ARG A 103 -17.28 18.64 2.82
N GLY A 104 -17.02 17.35 2.94
CA GLY A 104 -15.75 16.74 2.57
C GLY A 104 -15.87 16.03 1.22
N THR A 105 -14.89 16.27 0.35
CA THR A 105 -14.74 15.58 -0.94
C THR A 105 -13.57 14.65 -0.86
N VAL A 106 -13.77 13.38 -1.22
CA VAL A 106 -12.70 12.39 -1.32
C VAL A 106 -12.59 11.89 -2.74
N MET A 107 -11.39 11.99 -3.30
CA MET A 107 -11.07 11.55 -4.65
C MET A 107 -10.07 10.40 -4.62
N MET A 108 -10.30 9.41 -5.45
CA MET A 108 -9.35 8.32 -5.74
C MET A 108 -8.86 8.44 -7.18
N GLU A 109 -7.55 8.29 -7.39
CA GLU A 109 -6.93 8.21 -8.71
C GLU A 109 -6.04 6.96 -8.80
N ALA A 110 -6.33 6.11 -9.78
CA ALA A 110 -5.51 4.96 -10.12
C ALA A 110 -4.83 5.18 -11.48
N LYS A 111 -3.49 5.10 -11.51
CA LYS A 111 -2.68 5.22 -12.74
C LYS A 111 -2.05 3.88 -13.06
N LEU A 112 -2.46 3.27 -14.16
CA LEU A 112 -1.94 2.01 -14.66
C LEU A 112 -0.88 2.27 -15.74
N ARG A 113 0.19 1.50 -15.69
CA ARG A 113 1.25 1.59 -16.72
C ARG A 113 0.76 1.02 -18.06
N ALA A 114 1.41 1.43 -19.13
CA ALA A 114 1.20 0.85 -20.45
C ALA A 114 1.26 -0.68 -20.42
N GLY A 115 0.34 -1.32 -21.12
CA GLY A 115 0.19 -2.78 -21.17
C GLY A 115 -0.52 -3.41 -19.98
N MET A 116 -0.95 -2.61 -18.97
CA MET A 116 -1.85 -3.10 -17.92
C MET A 116 -3.31 -2.88 -18.35
N LEU A 117 -4.10 -3.92 -18.26
CA LEU A 117 -5.53 -3.89 -18.60
C LEU A 117 -6.37 -4.15 -17.35
N VAL A 118 -7.31 -3.25 -17.11
CA VAL A 118 -8.36 -3.39 -16.09
C VAL A 118 -9.68 -3.00 -16.75
N GLY A 119 -10.71 -3.81 -16.55
CA GLY A 119 -12.06 -3.51 -17.00
C GLY A 119 -12.60 -2.25 -16.32
N SER A 120 -13.23 -1.36 -17.07
CA SER A 120 -13.79 -0.11 -16.54
C SER A 120 -14.78 -0.36 -15.41
N ASP A 121 -15.67 -1.36 -15.59
CA ASP A 121 -16.70 -1.69 -14.60
C ASP A 121 -16.10 -2.27 -13.31
N ALA A 122 -15.04 -3.08 -13.43
CA ALA A 122 -14.32 -3.60 -12.26
C ALA A 122 -13.62 -2.47 -11.49
N ALA A 123 -12.96 -1.54 -12.20
CA ALA A 123 -12.34 -0.38 -11.58
C ALA A 123 -13.38 0.52 -10.89
N LYS A 124 -14.51 0.77 -11.54
CA LYS A 124 -15.64 1.54 -10.99
C LYS A 124 -16.20 0.89 -9.73
N ALA A 125 -16.51 -0.40 -9.80
CA ALA A 125 -17.07 -1.15 -8.67
C ALA A 125 -16.11 -1.14 -7.47
N GLU A 126 -14.80 -1.30 -7.70
CA GLU A 126 -13.79 -1.31 -6.64
C GLU A 126 -13.64 0.08 -6.00
N MET A 127 -13.44 1.13 -6.80
CA MET A 127 -13.25 2.50 -6.30
C MET A 127 -14.50 3.01 -5.58
N CYS A 128 -15.67 2.85 -6.19
CA CYS A 128 -16.93 3.28 -5.57
C CYS A 128 -17.32 2.41 -4.39
N GLY A 129 -17.00 1.11 -4.43
CA GLY A 129 -17.18 0.23 -3.28
C GLY A 129 -16.32 0.61 -2.06
N MET A 130 -15.21 1.32 -2.24
CA MET A 130 -14.43 1.91 -1.16
C MET A 130 -14.99 3.27 -0.73
N LEU A 131 -15.20 4.18 -1.67
CA LEU A 131 -15.64 5.54 -1.39
C LEU A 131 -17.03 5.62 -0.75
N ASN A 132 -17.96 4.77 -1.14
CA ASN A 132 -19.33 4.73 -0.62
C ASN A 132 -19.42 4.23 0.84
N GLN A 133 -18.32 3.74 1.43
CA GLN A 133 -18.27 3.36 2.85
C GLN A 133 -17.98 4.55 3.77
N LEU A 134 -17.58 5.70 3.21
CA LEU A 134 -17.24 6.89 3.99
C LEU A 134 -18.47 7.46 4.70
N LYS A 135 -18.25 7.91 5.93
CA LYS A 135 -19.27 8.48 6.80
C LYS A 135 -18.81 9.83 7.32
N GLY A 136 -19.74 10.77 7.45
CA GLY A 136 -19.49 12.05 8.07
C GLY A 136 -19.79 12.09 9.56
N GLY A 137 -19.54 13.23 10.18
CA GLY A 137 -19.85 13.53 11.57
C GLY A 137 -19.27 12.53 12.58
N LYS A 138 -19.96 12.29 13.67
CA LYS A 138 -19.51 11.42 14.77
C LYS A 138 -19.26 9.98 14.33
N ALA A 139 -20.05 9.45 13.41
CA ALA A 139 -19.87 8.09 12.89
C ALA A 139 -18.58 7.98 12.07
N GLY A 140 -18.26 9.02 11.29
CA GLY A 140 -17.01 9.10 10.54
C GLY A 140 -15.79 9.19 11.45
N LEU A 141 -15.84 9.99 12.50
CA LEU A 141 -14.72 10.11 13.47
C LEU A 141 -14.44 8.77 14.17
N ALA A 142 -15.48 8.04 14.58
CA ALA A 142 -15.32 6.73 15.18
C ALA A 142 -14.72 5.70 14.21
N ALA A 143 -15.21 5.68 12.97
CA ALA A 143 -14.66 4.82 11.92
C ALA A 143 -13.20 5.17 11.59
N ALA A 144 -12.84 6.45 11.55
CA ALA A 144 -11.48 6.92 11.33
C ALA A 144 -10.53 6.47 12.44
N SER A 145 -10.92 6.61 13.71
CA SER A 145 -10.11 6.14 14.84
C SER A 145 -9.81 4.64 14.76
N ASN A 146 -10.79 3.83 14.37
CA ASN A 146 -10.60 2.40 14.16
C ASN A 146 -9.71 2.12 12.95
N GLY A 147 -9.90 2.86 11.87
CA GLY A 147 -9.11 2.72 10.64
C GLY A 147 -7.62 3.06 10.84
N MET A 148 -7.31 4.09 11.63
CA MET A 148 -5.93 4.45 11.97
C MET A 148 -5.20 3.36 12.77
N LYS A 149 -5.92 2.56 13.55
CA LYS A 149 -5.39 1.42 14.31
C LYS A 149 -5.29 0.14 13.48
N ALA A 150 -5.93 0.10 12.31
CA ALA A 150 -5.91 -1.08 11.47
C ALA A 150 -4.47 -1.39 11.02
N ALA A 151 -3.97 -2.54 11.44
CA ALA A 151 -2.71 -3.10 10.96
C ALA A 151 -3.01 -4.06 9.83
N GLY A 152 -2.34 -3.87 8.69
CA GLY A 152 -2.43 -4.83 7.60
C GLY A 152 -1.80 -6.15 8.02
N VAL A 153 -2.61 -7.19 8.18
CA VAL A 153 -2.11 -8.55 8.37
C VAL A 153 -1.92 -9.16 6.98
N SER A 154 -0.76 -8.90 6.38
CA SER A 154 -0.34 -9.66 5.19
C SER A 154 0.10 -11.06 5.60
N ALA A 155 -0.41 -12.07 4.90
CA ALA A 155 0.15 -13.41 5.03
C ALA A 155 1.67 -13.38 4.74
N PRO A 156 2.49 -14.19 5.43
CA PRO A 156 3.92 -14.23 5.18
C PRO A 156 4.23 -14.51 3.71
N LEU A 157 5.10 -13.71 3.11
CA LEU A 157 5.53 -13.88 1.73
C LEU A 157 6.70 -14.88 1.67
N ALA A 158 6.49 -16.01 1.01
CA ALA A 158 7.53 -17.02 0.85
C ALA A 158 8.34 -16.79 -0.45
N MET A 159 9.67 -16.75 -0.35
CA MET A 159 10.56 -16.61 -1.50
C MET A 159 11.99 -17.01 -1.17
N SER A 160 12.80 -17.28 -2.20
CA SER A 160 14.23 -17.50 -2.00
C SER A 160 14.97 -16.21 -1.65
N ALA A 161 16.10 -16.34 -0.95
CA ALA A 161 16.96 -15.21 -0.60
C ALA A 161 17.44 -14.44 -1.86
N LEU A 162 17.73 -15.16 -2.94
CA LEU A 162 18.09 -14.56 -4.22
C LEU A 162 16.91 -13.75 -4.80
N ALA A 163 15.71 -14.32 -4.84
CA ALA A 163 14.54 -13.62 -5.35
C ALA A 163 14.20 -12.37 -4.52
N PHE A 164 14.38 -12.44 -3.20
CA PHE A 164 14.18 -11.30 -2.30
C PHE A 164 15.23 -10.20 -2.57
N SER A 165 16.51 -10.58 -2.65
CA SER A 165 17.58 -9.65 -3.03
C SER A 165 17.30 -8.94 -4.35
N GLN A 166 16.94 -9.67 -5.40
CA GLN A 166 16.62 -9.12 -6.71
C GLN A 166 15.38 -8.21 -6.68
N LEU A 167 14.35 -8.58 -5.90
CA LEU A 167 13.15 -7.75 -5.71
C LEU A 167 13.53 -6.39 -5.13
N ILE A 168 14.25 -6.38 -4.00
CA ILE A 168 14.63 -5.15 -3.31
C ILE A 168 15.62 -4.33 -4.15
N SER A 169 16.59 -4.97 -4.81
CA SER A 169 17.52 -4.29 -5.71
C SER A 169 16.80 -3.56 -6.84
N LYS A 170 15.83 -4.22 -7.46
CA LYS A 170 15.02 -3.64 -8.54
C LYS A 170 14.10 -2.51 -8.07
N GLU A 171 13.47 -2.67 -6.90
CA GLU A 171 12.63 -1.63 -6.32
C GLU A 171 13.48 -0.42 -5.89
N SER A 172 14.64 -0.65 -5.24
CA SER A 172 15.57 0.39 -4.85
C SER A 172 16.10 1.18 -6.06
N GLN A 173 16.44 0.52 -7.16
CA GLN A 173 16.86 1.18 -8.40
C GLN A 173 15.79 2.13 -8.95
N ARG A 174 14.51 1.83 -8.73
CA ARG A 174 13.40 2.65 -9.20
C ARG A 174 13.07 3.80 -8.25
N ASN A 175 12.99 3.48 -6.95
CA ASN A 175 12.63 4.43 -5.91
C ASN A 175 13.02 3.83 -4.54
N ALA A 176 14.26 4.06 -4.12
CA ALA A 176 14.78 3.50 -2.87
C ALA A 176 13.99 3.94 -1.63
N PRO A 177 13.56 5.21 -1.47
CA PRO A 177 12.71 5.64 -0.36
C PRO A 177 11.38 4.89 -0.24
N ALA A 178 10.85 4.31 -1.33
CA ALA A 178 9.61 3.55 -1.31
C ALA A 178 9.78 2.12 -0.75
N VAL A 179 11.00 1.59 -0.70
CA VAL A 179 11.27 0.23 -0.21
C VAL A 179 10.80 0.04 1.24
N PRO A 180 11.24 0.85 2.22
CA PRO A 180 10.76 0.71 3.59
C PRO A 180 9.25 0.95 3.72
N LEU A 181 8.66 1.85 2.93
CA LEU A 181 7.21 2.09 2.96
C LEU A 181 6.41 0.85 2.54
N ARG A 182 6.93 0.07 1.59
CA ARG A 182 6.27 -1.15 1.09
C ARG A 182 6.46 -2.37 1.98
N TYR A 183 7.63 -2.50 2.60
CA TYR A 183 8.05 -3.78 3.18
C TYR A 183 8.22 -3.75 4.69
N LYS A 184 8.44 -2.61 5.33
CA LYS A 184 8.61 -2.49 6.78
C LYS A 184 7.43 -3.11 7.54
N GLY A 185 7.73 -3.99 8.48
CA GLY A 185 6.73 -4.70 9.27
C GLY A 185 6.09 -5.91 8.58
N LYS A 186 6.33 -6.15 7.28
CA LYS A 186 5.85 -7.37 6.62
C LYS A 186 6.69 -8.57 7.00
N THR A 187 6.03 -9.72 7.13
CA THR A 187 6.68 -10.99 7.43
C THR A 187 7.03 -11.73 6.15
N PHE A 188 8.25 -12.25 6.11
CA PHE A 188 8.76 -13.05 5.00
C PHE A 188 9.20 -14.42 5.49
N ILE A 189 8.99 -15.43 4.66
CA ILE A 189 9.59 -16.75 4.81
C ILE A 189 10.66 -16.84 3.72
N VAL A 190 11.92 -16.82 4.14
CA VAL A 190 13.06 -16.79 3.22
C VAL A 190 13.81 -18.10 3.28
N ASP A 191 13.93 -18.78 2.15
CA ASP A 191 14.80 -19.95 1.97
C ASP A 191 16.09 -19.55 1.25
N GLY A 192 17.19 -20.13 1.67
CA GLY A 192 18.50 -19.84 1.08
C GLY A 192 19.63 -20.53 1.80
N THR A 193 20.84 -20.10 1.52
CA THR A 193 22.07 -20.68 2.07
C THR A 193 22.73 -19.68 3.03
N VAL A 194 23.26 -20.18 4.14
CA VAL A 194 24.04 -19.37 5.09
C VAL A 194 25.34 -18.93 4.44
N ASP A 195 25.64 -17.64 4.50
CA ASP A 195 26.96 -17.10 4.18
C ASP A 195 27.84 -17.12 5.43
N TYR A 196 27.40 -16.42 6.46
CA TYR A 196 28.07 -16.41 7.77
C TYR A 196 27.08 -16.11 8.90
N VAL A 197 27.56 -16.34 10.13
CA VAL A 197 26.87 -15.97 11.37
C VAL A 197 27.75 -15.02 12.15
N THR A 198 27.20 -13.93 12.65
CA THR A 198 27.89 -12.98 13.53
C THR A 198 27.14 -12.81 14.84
N ARG A 199 27.86 -12.52 15.90
CA ARG A 199 27.30 -12.10 17.17
C ARG A 199 27.08 -10.58 17.16
N ASP A 200 25.95 -10.13 17.68
CA ASP A 200 25.59 -8.72 17.82
C ASP A 200 25.00 -8.50 19.22
N GLY A 201 25.84 -8.07 20.16
CA GLY A 201 25.50 -8.04 21.58
C GLY A 201 25.12 -9.43 22.09
N ASP A 202 23.87 -9.56 22.60
CA ASP A 202 23.31 -10.83 23.09
C ASP A 202 22.54 -11.61 22.03
N ALA A 203 22.44 -11.07 20.80
CA ALA A 203 21.78 -11.68 19.68
C ALA A 203 22.77 -12.20 18.63
N TYR A 204 22.22 -12.87 17.63
CA TYR A 204 22.99 -13.40 16.48
C TYR A 204 22.35 -12.93 15.19
N ARG A 205 23.19 -12.62 14.21
CA ARG A 205 22.78 -12.32 12.84
C ARG A 205 23.20 -13.46 11.92
N VAL A 206 22.30 -13.84 11.04
CA VAL A 206 22.55 -14.79 9.97
C VAL A 206 22.53 -14.03 8.65
N ALA A 207 23.62 -14.08 7.91
CA ALA A 207 23.72 -13.58 6.55
C ALA A 207 23.35 -14.67 5.56
N TYR A 208 22.54 -14.31 4.56
CA TYR A 208 22.26 -15.19 3.43
C TYR A 208 23.33 -15.01 2.35
N LYS A 209 23.79 -16.12 1.78
CA LYS A 209 24.68 -16.11 0.62
C LYS A 209 23.90 -15.65 -0.63
N ILE A 210 24.17 -14.46 -1.08
CA ILE A 210 23.60 -13.88 -2.30
C ILE A 210 24.72 -13.80 -3.33
N PRO A 211 24.63 -14.48 -4.48
CA PRO A 211 25.65 -14.39 -5.53
C PRO A 211 25.68 -12.96 -6.11
N HIS A 212 26.85 -12.55 -6.55
CA HIS A 212 26.98 -11.31 -7.28
C HIS A 212 26.38 -11.43 -8.69
N PRO A 213 25.87 -10.33 -9.30
CA PRO A 213 25.24 -10.39 -10.62
C PRO A 213 26.16 -10.95 -11.72
N HIS A 214 27.49 -10.84 -11.57
CA HIS A 214 28.47 -11.41 -12.51
C HIS A 214 28.74 -12.90 -12.29
N GLU A 215 28.33 -13.45 -11.15
CA GLU A 215 28.44 -14.88 -10.81
C GLU A 215 27.19 -15.66 -11.24
N GLU A 216 26.12 -14.97 -11.63
CA GLU A 216 24.89 -15.60 -12.14
C GLU A 216 25.14 -16.14 -13.55
N ILE A 217 25.01 -17.46 -13.73
CA ILE A 217 25.22 -18.16 -15.02
C ILE A 217 24.19 -17.73 -16.06
N LEU A 218 23.00 -17.33 -15.64
CA LEU A 218 21.91 -16.84 -16.48
C LEU A 218 21.46 -15.46 -16.00
N ARG A 219 21.93 -14.41 -16.67
CA ARG A 219 21.39 -13.07 -16.45
C ARG A 219 20.01 -12.97 -17.08
N LEU A 220 18.99 -12.91 -16.23
CA LEU A 220 17.65 -12.59 -16.71
C LEU A 220 17.59 -11.12 -17.19
N PRO A 221 16.90 -10.83 -18.31
CA PRO A 221 16.66 -9.45 -18.71
C PRO A 221 16.05 -8.64 -17.57
N ASN A 222 16.55 -7.44 -17.34
CA ASN A 222 16.12 -6.53 -16.25
C ASN A 222 16.51 -6.94 -14.81
N THR A 223 17.60 -7.68 -14.59
CA THR A 223 18.22 -7.79 -13.26
C THR A 223 18.94 -6.48 -12.90
N ALA A 224 18.89 -6.10 -11.61
CA ALA A 224 19.65 -4.94 -11.14
C ALA A 224 21.16 -5.21 -11.27
N PRO A 225 21.98 -4.17 -11.56
CA PRO A 225 23.43 -4.31 -11.71
C PRO A 225 24.15 -4.57 -10.39
N PHE A 226 23.45 -4.62 -9.28
CA PHE A 226 23.96 -4.85 -7.93
C PHE A 226 23.08 -5.82 -7.17
N LYS A 227 23.65 -6.46 -6.15
CA LYS A 227 22.91 -7.27 -5.20
C LYS A 227 22.50 -6.44 -3.98
N THR A 228 21.44 -6.87 -3.32
CA THR A 228 21.08 -6.44 -1.96
C THR A 228 21.33 -7.60 -1.02
N ASP A 229 22.20 -7.39 -0.03
CA ASP A 229 22.48 -8.39 0.99
C ASP A 229 21.28 -8.53 1.94
N LEU A 230 21.13 -9.70 2.53
CA LEU A 230 20.03 -10.04 3.41
C LEU A 230 20.55 -10.54 4.74
N MET A 231 20.22 -9.83 5.80
CA MET A 231 20.62 -10.12 7.17
C MET A 231 19.40 -10.39 8.04
N CYS A 232 19.47 -11.44 8.82
CA CYS A 232 18.38 -11.87 9.69
C CYS A 232 18.83 -11.84 11.15
N MET A 233 18.32 -10.88 11.94
CA MET A 233 18.53 -10.85 13.39
C MET A 233 17.65 -11.92 14.02
N MET A 234 18.27 -12.88 14.66
CA MET A 234 17.57 -14.00 15.28
C MET A 234 16.80 -13.58 16.52
N ALA A 235 15.61 -14.10 16.68
CA ALA A 235 14.78 -13.86 17.85
C ALA A 235 15.42 -14.42 19.13
N LYS A 236 14.99 -13.91 20.27
CA LYS A 236 15.40 -14.46 21.58
C LYS A 236 15.14 -15.96 21.65
N GLY A 237 16.05 -16.70 22.25
CA GLY A 237 15.97 -18.16 22.41
C GLY A 237 16.43 -18.97 21.20
N GLN A 238 16.89 -18.32 20.12
CA GLN A 238 17.39 -19.02 18.93
C GLN A 238 18.90 -19.24 18.91
N ALA A 239 19.62 -18.91 19.98
CA ALA A 239 21.08 -19.06 20.05
C ALA A 239 21.56 -20.48 19.76
N ALA A 240 20.94 -21.49 20.39
CA ALA A 240 21.33 -22.90 20.19
C ALA A 240 21.14 -23.36 18.74
N TYR A 241 20.11 -22.92 18.07
CA TYR A 241 19.91 -23.18 16.63
C TYR A 241 20.96 -22.45 15.79
N THR A 242 21.18 -21.16 16.09
CA THR A 242 22.04 -20.30 15.28
C THR A 242 23.50 -20.73 15.32
N LEU A 243 23.99 -21.14 16.49
CA LEU A 243 25.37 -21.63 16.66
C LEU A 243 25.67 -22.95 15.96
N GLN A 244 24.65 -23.69 15.51
CA GLN A 244 24.81 -24.90 14.70
C GLN A 244 24.85 -24.62 13.21
N LEU A 245 24.58 -23.37 12.81
CA LEU A 245 24.62 -22.97 11.40
C LEU A 245 26.08 -22.84 10.96
N LYS A 246 26.35 -23.34 9.77
CA LYS A 246 27.66 -23.26 9.11
C LYS A 246 27.49 -22.62 7.73
N PRO A 247 28.48 -21.90 7.20
CA PRO A 247 28.51 -21.49 5.82
C PRO A 247 28.16 -22.64 4.87
N GLY A 248 27.35 -22.37 3.87
CA GLY A 248 26.88 -23.36 2.90
C GLY A 248 25.67 -24.19 3.34
N LYS A 249 25.22 -24.11 4.60
CA LYS A 249 24.01 -24.82 5.07
C LYS A 249 22.75 -24.14 4.52
N SER A 250 21.87 -24.96 3.94
CA SER A 250 20.52 -24.47 3.55
C SER A 250 19.67 -24.22 4.80
N ILE A 251 18.99 -23.10 4.80
CA ILE A 251 18.11 -22.65 5.88
C ILE A 251 16.81 -22.07 5.32
N LYS A 252 15.77 -22.12 6.13
CA LYS A 252 14.50 -21.44 5.86
C LYS A 252 14.10 -20.71 7.15
N LEU A 253 14.06 -19.38 7.08
CA LEU A 253 13.74 -18.55 8.23
C LEU A 253 12.48 -17.72 7.95
N THR A 254 11.65 -17.57 8.98
CA THR A 254 10.60 -16.56 9.02
C THR A 254 11.14 -15.36 9.77
N GLY A 255 10.98 -14.16 9.21
CA GLY A 255 11.41 -12.91 9.85
C GLY A 255 10.58 -11.74 9.36
N THR A 256 10.63 -10.63 10.09
CA THR A 256 9.93 -9.38 9.75
C THR A 256 10.91 -8.39 9.14
N PHE A 257 10.56 -7.79 8.01
CA PHE A 257 11.35 -6.71 7.41
C PHE A 257 11.41 -5.53 8.39
N ASP A 258 12.60 -5.11 8.76
CA ASP A 258 12.83 -4.03 9.70
C ASP A 258 13.33 -2.77 9.00
N GLU A 259 14.43 -2.88 8.29
CA GLU A 259 15.09 -1.75 7.68
C GLU A 259 15.73 -2.12 6.33
N PHE A 260 15.83 -1.15 5.45
CA PHE A 260 16.66 -1.21 4.25
C PHE A 260 17.68 -0.07 4.27
N SER A 261 18.96 -0.42 4.25
CA SER A 261 20.05 0.54 4.10
C SER A 261 20.41 0.68 2.62
N GLU A 262 20.06 1.80 2.02
CA GLU A 262 20.37 2.08 0.62
C GLU A 262 21.88 2.17 0.37
N THR A 263 22.61 2.86 1.26
CA THR A 263 24.07 3.06 1.15
C THR A 263 24.85 1.73 1.23
N ARG A 264 24.42 0.85 2.14
CA ARG A 264 25.05 -0.47 2.34
C ARG A 264 24.45 -1.56 1.46
N ARG A 265 23.31 -1.29 0.84
CA ARG A 265 22.52 -2.26 0.07
C ARG A 265 22.19 -3.52 0.87
N VAL A 266 21.71 -3.32 2.09
CA VAL A 266 21.39 -4.41 3.02
C VAL A 266 19.94 -4.28 3.47
N VAL A 267 19.22 -5.40 3.44
CA VAL A 267 17.96 -5.57 4.15
C VAL A 267 18.23 -6.18 5.50
N TRP A 268 17.70 -5.54 6.51
CA TRP A 268 17.68 -6.04 7.88
C TRP A 268 16.29 -6.63 8.17
N MET A 269 16.30 -7.89 8.56
CA MET A 269 15.11 -8.57 9.09
C MET A 269 15.29 -8.80 10.59
N LYS A 270 14.22 -8.76 11.34
CA LYS A 270 14.19 -9.03 12.78
C LYS A 270 13.28 -10.19 13.14
N ASP A 271 13.38 -10.62 14.40
CA ASP A 271 12.57 -11.70 14.99
C ASP A 271 12.63 -13.01 14.19
N CYS A 272 13.80 -13.27 13.60
CA CYS A 272 13.98 -14.40 12.73
C CYS A 272 13.98 -15.72 13.50
N ARG A 273 13.24 -16.70 12.95
CA ARG A 273 13.09 -18.04 13.52
C ARG A 273 13.09 -19.08 12.40
N PRO A 274 13.51 -20.33 12.67
CA PRO A 274 13.32 -21.41 11.71
C PRO A 274 11.85 -21.48 11.27
N ALA A 275 11.61 -21.50 9.96
CA ALA A 275 10.27 -21.73 9.43
C ALA A 275 9.93 -23.23 9.56
N LYS A 276 8.69 -23.49 9.91
CA LYS A 276 8.16 -24.86 9.96
C LYS A 276 7.85 -25.38 8.56
#